data_822b907b4727ecfb08d4d42bcd7d3061
#
_entry.id   822b907b4727ecfb08d4d42bcd7d3061
#
_cell.length_a   1.000
_cell.length_b   1.000
_cell.length_c   1.000
_cell.angle_alpha   90.00
_cell.angle_beta   90.00
_cell.angle_gamma   90.00
#
_symmetry.space_group_name_H-M   'P 1'
#
loop_
_entity.id
_entity.type
_entity.pdbx_description
1 polymer ?
#
loop_
_entity_poly.entity_id
_entity_poly.type
_entity_poly.pdbx_seq_one_letter_code
_entity_poly.pdbx_strand_id
1 'polypeptide(L)'
;MSPQTDVSRRRFLRQSFAFSALASLGSFAPMANALAPNGDAAEILMIGDWGYETSLDGQSAVATGMRKYAQQNDVRPQALLFLGDNWYGALEGGANSPRWKTQFEDMYPASAFDCPAYAILGNHDYQNFPESKVEAELAYAKNGHTRFTMPARWYTFEFPAKNPLVTFIALDSNVPHADGITSHGRDFTLTLDQHKEQIAWLESELKKPRKTPHLVVMGHHPVYSDGPHGDHSILIRDWDPLFRKYNVPFYLAGHDHDLQHLEFEGHPTSFFLSGGGGADLYNLKIQPSQRGPFAEKIYGFSQLSVTKEKLTLRHLDSDGKLLHGFSKTPQGQLTILG
;
A
#
# COMPACT_ATOMS: atom_id res chain seq x y z
N MET A 1 -44.71 -17.41 16.88
CA MET A 1 -43.73 -17.53 15.80
C MET A 1 -43.65 -16.19 15.07
N SER A 2 -42.73 -15.37 15.43
CA SER A 2 -42.49 -14.04 14.77
C SER A 2 -41.36 -14.20 13.75
N PRO A 3 -41.46 -13.63 12.56
CA PRO A 3 -40.35 -13.61 11.60
C PRO A 3 -39.33 -12.55 12.02
N GLN A 4 -38.12 -13.01 12.26
CA GLN A 4 -36.95 -12.12 12.39
C GLN A 4 -36.67 -11.42 11.05
N THR A 5 -36.63 -10.11 11.10
CA THR A 5 -36.39 -9.23 9.98
C THR A 5 -34.89 -9.26 9.62
N ASP A 6 -34.62 -9.81 8.44
CA ASP A 6 -33.34 -9.68 7.75
C ASP A 6 -33.23 -8.24 7.20
N VAL A 7 -32.80 -7.33 8.07
CA VAL A 7 -32.57 -5.92 7.76
C VAL A 7 -31.15 -5.59 8.18
N SER A 8 -30.21 -5.62 7.26
CA SER A 8 -29.09 -4.67 7.38
C SER A 8 -28.05 -4.68 6.25
N ARG A 9 -27.83 -5.81 5.55
CA ARG A 9 -26.75 -5.86 4.55
C ARG A 9 -27.06 -5.17 3.23
N ARG A 10 -28.34 -5.06 2.85
CA ARG A 10 -28.74 -4.41 1.57
C ARG A 10 -29.02 -2.90 1.66
N ARG A 11 -29.11 -2.34 2.85
CA ARG A 11 -29.36 -0.90 3.02
C ARG A 11 -28.08 -0.06 3.07
N PHE A 12 -26.96 -0.68 3.43
CA PHE A 12 -25.65 -0.02 3.46
C PHE A 12 -25.04 0.22 2.07
N LEU A 13 -25.46 -0.58 1.07
CA LEU A 13 -24.92 -0.55 -0.29
C LEU A 13 -25.69 0.36 -1.27
N ARG A 14 -26.61 1.20 -0.81
CA ARG A 14 -27.43 2.07 -1.66
C ARG A 14 -27.39 3.55 -1.31
N GLN A 15 -26.35 4.03 -0.66
CA GLN A 15 -26.15 5.46 -0.55
C GLN A 15 -25.23 5.92 -1.67
N SER A 16 -25.86 6.34 -2.76
CA SER A 16 -25.21 7.06 -3.85
C SER A 16 -24.63 8.37 -3.31
N PHE A 17 -23.31 8.50 -3.37
CA PHE A 17 -22.65 9.75 -3.03
C PHE A 17 -22.94 10.80 -4.09
N ALA A 18 -23.78 11.75 -3.78
CA ALA A 18 -23.79 13.03 -4.47
C ALA A 18 -22.60 13.84 -3.89
N PHE A 19 -21.47 13.82 -4.57
CA PHE A 19 -20.42 14.78 -4.34
C PHE A 19 -20.96 16.16 -4.71
N SER A 20 -21.36 16.96 -3.74
CA SER A 20 -21.58 18.38 -3.96
C SER A 20 -20.21 19.03 -4.16
N ALA A 21 -19.75 19.07 -5.40
CA ALA A 21 -18.64 19.90 -5.78
C ALA A 21 -19.03 21.36 -5.52
N LEU A 22 -18.67 21.89 -4.37
CA LEU A 22 -18.50 23.33 -4.20
C LEU A 22 -17.29 23.72 -5.06
N ALA A 23 -17.58 24.00 -6.33
CA ALA A 23 -16.64 24.66 -7.22
C ALA A 23 -16.45 26.10 -6.69
N SER A 24 -15.52 26.27 -5.74
CA SER A 24 -14.87 27.56 -5.59
C SER A 24 -14.04 27.76 -6.85
N LEU A 25 -14.39 28.75 -7.66
CA LEU A 25 -13.59 29.30 -8.75
C LEU A 25 -12.29 29.88 -8.16
N GLY A 26 -11.39 29.01 -7.73
CA GLY A 26 -10.00 29.31 -7.42
C GLY A 26 -9.19 29.07 -8.68
N SER A 27 -8.46 30.09 -9.10
CA SER A 27 -7.51 30.11 -10.22
C SER A 27 -6.86 28.75 -10.47
N PHE A 28 -6.98 28.26 -11.70
CA PHE A 28 -6.18 27.14 -12.23
C PHE A 28 -4.69 27.48 -12.08
N ALA A 29 -4.07 27.07 -10.99
CA ALA A 29 -2.62 26.95 -10.94
C ALA A 29 -2.26 25.84 -11.91
N PRO A 30 -1.27 26.01 -12.81
CA PRO A 30 -0.91 24.97 -13.76
C PRO A 30 -0.48 23.70 -13.01
N MET A 31 -0.84 22.51 -13.52
CA MET A 31 -0.51 21.19 -12.95
C MET A 31 0.97 21.02 -12.58
N ALA A 32 1.87 21.82 -13.16
CA ALA A 32 3.29 21.84 -12.82
C ALA A 32 3.58 22.13 -11.33
N ASN A 33 2.72 22.90 -10.65
CA ASN A 33 2.88 23.18 -9.21
C ASN A 33 2.45 22.01 -8.30
N ALA A 34 1.68 21.04 -8.83
CA ALA A 34 1.31 19.85 -8.07
C ALA A 34 2.45 18.82 -7.96
N LEU A 35 3.44 18.90 -8.86
CA LEU A 35 4.60 18.01 -8.92
C LEU A 35 5.84 18.60 -8.24
N ALA A 36 5.88 19.91 -7.96
CA ALA A 36 7.05 20.53 -7.35
C ALA A 36 7.30 19.94 -5.95
N PRO A 37 8.48 19.34 -5.68
CA PRO A 37 8.85 18.92 -4.34
C PRO A 37 8.83 20.14 -3.42
N ASN A 38 8.17 20.05 -2.27
CA ASN A 38 8.44 20.99 -1.20
C ASN A 38 9.86 20.73 -0.71
N GLY A 39 10.76 21.69 -0.80
CA GLY A 39 12.18 21.50 -0.43
C GLY A 39 12.42 20.97 1.00
N ASP A 40 11.40 21.00 1.86
CA ASP A 40 11.42 20.49 3.23
C ASP A 40 10.64 19.15 3.39
N ALA A 41 10.11 18.57 2.32
CA ALA A 41 9.36 17.32 2.38
C ALA A 41 10.29 16.11 2.38
N ALA A 42 10.01 15.12 3.23
CA ALA A 42 10.61 13.81 3.12
C ALA A 42 9.84 12.98 2.09
N GLU A 43 10.56 12.36 1.15
CA GLU A 43 9.98 11.73 -0.03
C GLU A 43 10.11 10.21 0.04
N ILE A 44 9.04 9.53 -0.33
CA ILE A 44 8.95 8.07 -0.45
C ILE A 44 8.37 7.73 -1.82
N LEU A 45 8.92 6.74 -2.50
CA LEU A 45 8.26 6.08 -3.64
C LEU A 45 7.77 4.70 -3.22
N MET A 46 6.63 4.25 -3.77
CA MET A 46 6.04 2.98 -3.39
C MET A 46 5.43 2.23 -4.58
N ILE A 47 5.50 0.92 -4.49
CA ILE A 47 4.90 -0.04 -5.41
C ILE A 47 4.46 -1.29 -4.65
N GLY A 48 3.47 -2.01 -5.16
CA GLY A 48 3.14 -3.39 -4.80
C GLY A 48 3.14 -4.26 -6.04
N ASP A 49 3.13 -5.59 -5.86
CA ASP A 49 2.89 -6.54 -6.95
C ASP A 49 3.95 -6.46 -8.07
N TRP A 50 5.22 -6.39 -7.67
CA TRP A 50 6.33 -6.02 -8.56
C TRP A 50 7.21 -7.20 -8.99
N GLY A 51 7.29 -8.28 -8.23
CA GLY A 51 8.24 -9.38 -8.45
C GLY A 51 7.74 -10.46 -9.41
N TYR A 52 7.12 -10.10 -10.53
CA TYR A 52 6.52 -11.04 -11.48
C TYR A 52 7.58 -11.90 -12.19
N GLU A 53 7.32 -13.21 -12.37
CA GLU A 53 8.34 -14.14 -12.88
C GLU A 53 8.28 -14.37 -14.39
N THR A 54 7.08 -14.30 -15.01
CA THR A 54 6.86 -14.70 -16.42
C THR A 54 7.26 -13.61 -17.39
N SER A 55 7.12 -12.34 -17.01
CA SER A 55 7.56 -11.20 -17.79
C SER A 55 8.04 -10.09 -16.87
N LEU A 56 9.21 -9.57 -17.13
CA LEU A 56 9.77 -8.42 -16.42
C LEU A 56 9.39 -7.08 -17.07
N ASP A 57 8.60 -7.08 -18.13
CA ASP A 57 8.30 -5.88 -18.92
C ASP A 57 7.56 -4.83 -18.07
N GLY A 58 6.52 -5.25 -17.33
CA GLY A 58 5.78 -4.38 -16.43
C GLY A 58 6.67 -3.81 -15.32
N GLN A 59 7.40 -4.68 -14.61
CA GLN A 59 8.33 -4.25 -13.57
C GLN A 59 9.41 -3.32 -14.11
N SER A 60 10.02 -3.66 -15.25
CA SER A 60 11.08 -2.86 -15.87
C SER A 60 10.58 -1.47 -16.29
N ALA A 61 9.35 -1.40 -16.84
CA ALA A 61 8.72 -0.15 -17.22
C ALA A 61 8.52 0.75 -15.98
N VAL A 62 7.88 0.21 -14.94
CA VAL A 62 7.61 0.95 -13.70
C VAL A 62 8.89 1.38 -13.00
N ALA A 63 9.87 0.47 -12.83
CA ALA A 63 11.15 0.79 -12.21
C ALA A 63 11.93 1.87 -12.99
N THR A 64 11.85 1.83 -14.32
CA THR A 64 12.43 2.87 -15.18
C THR A 64 11.71 4.20 -15.01
N GLY A 65 10.37 4.19 -14.94
CA GLY A 65 9.56 5.36 -14.66
C GLY A 65 9.89 6.00 -13.32
N MET A 66 10.02 5.19 -12.27
CA MET A 66 10.43 5.68 -10.94
C MET A 66 11.79 6.40 -10.98
N ARG A 67 12.79 5.81 -11.66
CA ARG A 67 14.13 6.43 -11.79
C ARG A 67 14.07 7.75 -12.58
N LYS A 68 13.37 7.75 -13.73
CA LYS A 68 13.19 8.96 -14.55
C LYS A 68 12.44 10.04 -13.79
N TYR A 69 11.36 9.69 -13.11
CA TYR A 69 10.58 10.62 -12.30
C TYR A 69 11.43 11.27 -11.20
N ALA A 70 12.16 10.46 -10.45
CA ALA A 70 13.05 10.94 -9.40
C ALA A 70 14.09 11.93 -9.95
N GLN A 71 14.72 11.60 -11.09
CA GLN A 71 15.74 12.44 -11.73
C GLN A 71 15.14 13.74 -12.32
N GLN A 72 14.02 13.64 -13.04
CA GLN A 72 13.43 14.79 -13.76
C GLN A 72 12.79 15.82 -12.83
N ASN A 73 12.31 15.37 -11.66
CA ASN A 73 11.62 16.20 -10.69
C ASN A 73 12.49 16.53 -9.46
N ASP A 74 13.78 16.19 -9.48
CA ASP A 74 14.72 16.31 -8.34
C ASP A 74 14.16 15.70 -7.04
N VAL A 75 13.39 14.62 -7.18
CA VAL A 75 12.88 13.85 -6.05
C VAL A 75 13.97 12.92 -5.56
N ARG A 76 14.37 13.07 -4.31
CA ARG A 76 15.35 12.20 -3.65
C ARG A 76 14.65 11.34 -2.61
N PRO A 77 14.15 10.15 -2.97
CA PRO A 77 13.47 9.29 -2.04
C PRO A 77 14.38 8.92 -0.87
N GLN A 78 13.88 9.08 0.34
CA GLN A 78 14.58 8.70 1.56
C GLN A 78 14.13 7.32 2.04
N ALA A 79 13.13 6.75 1.39
CA ALA A 79 12.72 5.36 1.51
C ALA A 79 11.97 4.90 0.24
N LEU A 80 11.98 3.59 0.01
CA LEU A 80 11.03 2.91 -0.86
C LEU A 80 10.06 2.10 0.02
N LEU A 81 8.80 1.95 -0.40
CA LEU A 81 7.85 1.00 0.19
C LEU A 81 7.48 -0.05 -0.85
N PHE A 82 7.65 -1.30 -0.50
CA PHE A 82 7.20 -2.47 -1.26
C PHE A 82 5.98 -3.08 -0.57
N LEU A 83 4.82 -2.95 -1.20
CA LEU A 83 3.51 -3.25 -0.61
C LEU A 83 3.09 -4.71 -0.81
N GLY A 84 4.06 -5.63 -0.79
CA GLY A 84 3.83 -7.07 -0.88
C GLY A 84 3.81 -7.61 -2.31
N ASP A 85 3.67 -8.93 -2.41
CA ASP A 85 3.88 -9.70 -3.62
C ASP A 85 5.24 -9.38 -4.24
N ASN A 86 6.25 -9.54 -3.36
CA ASN A 86 7.64 -9.28 -3.70
C ASN A 86 8.18 -10.33 -4.68
N TRP A 87 7.64 -11.55 -4.62
CA TRP A 87 8.08 -12.67 -5.45
C TRP A 87 6.91 -13.53 -5.92
N TYR A 88 6.59 -13.47 -7.20
CA TYR A 88 5.73 -14.44 -7.86
C TYR A 88 6.54 -15.69 -8.23
N GLY A 89 5.87 -16.85 -8.25
CA GLY A 89 6.52 -18.13 -8.55
C GLY A 89 7.54 -18.56 -7.53
N ALA A 90 8.51 -19.37 -7.94
CA ALA A 90 9.56 -19.89 -7.08
C ALA A 90 10.68 -18.88 -6.86
N LEU A 91 11.26 -18.87 -5.66
CA LEU A 91 12.45 -18.12 -5.32
C LEU A 91 13.59 -19.13 -5.04
N GLU A 92 14.06 -19.81 -6.11
CA GLU A 92 15.10 -20.81 -5.99
C GLU A 92 16.38 -20.24 -5.39
N GLY A 93 16.94 -20.94 -4.41
CA GLY A 93 18.07 -20.44 -3.62
C GLY A 93 17.68 -19.55 -2.45
N GLY A 94 16.40 -19.22 -2.28
CA GLY A 94 15.88 -18.46 -1.16
C GLY A 94 16.58 -17.10 -0.99
N ALA A 95 17.18 -16.84 0.16
CA ALA A 95 17.95 -15.62 0.41
C ALA A 95 19.19 -15.44 -0.49
N ASN A 96 19.62 -16.50 -1.18
CA ASN A 96 20.74 -16.47 -2.13
C ASN A 96 20.26 -16.53 -3.59
N SER A 97 18.98 -16.38 -3.84
CA SER A 97 18.42 -16.40 -5.20
C SER A 97 19.06 -15.32 -6.08
N PRO A 98 19.41 -15.61 -7.34
CA PRO A 98 19.88 -14.59 -8.27
C PRO A 98 18.82 -13.54 -8.60
N ARG A 99 17.54 -13.83 -8.33
CA ARG A 99 16.42 -12.87 -8.52
C ARG A 99 16.55 -11.63 -7.63
N TRP A 100 17.17 -11.74 -6.44
CA TRP A 100 17.49 -10.57 -5.61
C TRP A 100 18.32 -9.55 -6.37
N LYS A 101 19.33 -10.02 -7.12
CA LYS A 101 20.14 -9.11 -7.92
C LYS A 101 19.35 -8.56 -9.10
N THR A 102 18.73 -9.42 -9.89
CA THR A 102 18.13 -9.01 -11.18
C THR A 102 16.82 -8.26 -11.03
N GLN A 103 15.99 -8.59 -10.04
CA GLN A 103 14.65 -8.02 -9.87
C GLN A 103 14.55 -6.99 -8.73
N PHE A 104 15.54 -6.94 -7.83
CA PHE A 104 15.57 -5.93 -6.77
C PHE A 104 16.75 -4.96 -6.97
N GLU A 105 18.00 -5.41 -6.85
CA GLU A 105 19.16 -4.50 -6.85
C GLU A 105 19.39 -3.81 -8.20
N ASP A 106 19.18 -4.51 -9.32
CA ASP A 106 19.37 -3.93 -10.66
C ASP A 106 18.15 -3.10 -11.09
N MET A 107 16.94 -3.47 -10.69
CA MET A 107 15.70 -2.71 -11.01
C MET A 107 15.61 -1.41 -10.22
N TYR A 108 15.97 -1.44 -8.94
CA TYR A 108 15.94 -0.29 -8.03
C TYR A 108 17.36 0.01 -7.50
N PRO A 109 18.31 0.42 -8.37
CA PRO A 109 19.73 0.48 -8.00
C PRO A 109 20.01 1.57 -6.95
N ALA A 110 20.99 1.32 -6.09
CA ALA A 110 21.44 2.28 -5.08
C ALA A 110 21.91 3.61 -5.69
N SER A 111 22.39 3.60 -6.94
CA SER A 111 22.75 4.82 -7.66
C SER A 111 21.56 5.78 -7.92
N ALA A 112 20.32 5.24 -7.91
CA ALA A 112 19.10 6.03 -8.04
C ALA A 112 18.35 6.16 -6.69
N PHE A 113 18.45 5.13 -5.83
CA PHE A 113 17.68 5.02 -4.59
C PHE A 113 18.58 4.54 -3.45
N ASP A 114 19.46 5.44 -2.97
CA ASP A 114 20.35 5.17 -1.83
C ASP A 114 19.57 5.35 -0.50
N CYS A 115 18.61 4.46 -0.29
CA CYS A 115 17.72 4.53 0.86
C CYS A 115 17.18 3.13 1.22
N PRO A 116 16.67 2.92 2.45
CA PRO A 116 16.03 1.67 2.83
C PRO A 116 14.77 1.42 2.00
N ALA A 117 14.53 0.15 1.67
CA ALA A 117 13.35 -0.35 0.99
C ALA A 117 12.53 -1.20 1.96
N TYR A 118 11.56 -0.58 2.62
CA TYR A 118 10.68 -1.26 3.59
C TYR A 118 9.67 -2.11 2.85
N ALA A 119 9.64 -3.41 3.14
CA ALA A 119 8.78 -4.36 2.49
C ALA A 119 7.78 -5.00 3.46
N ILE A 120 6.62 -5.36 2.94
CA ILE A 120 5.63 -6.20 3.61
C ILE A 120 5.37 -7.44 2.78
N LEU A 121 4.74 -8.45 3.37
CA LEU A 121 4.43 -9.72 2.72
C LEU A 121 3.09 -9.66 1.99
N GLY A 122 3.04 -10.18 0.76
CA GLY A 122 1.82 -10.45 0.03
C GLY A 122 1.51 -11.95 -0.03
N ASN A 123 0.40 -12.32 -0.69
CA ASN A 123 -0.02 -13.72 -0.76
C ASN A 123 0.91 -14.56 -1.66
N HIS A 124 1.49 -13.97 -2.70
CA HIS A 124 2.46 -14.69 -3.52
C HIS A 124 3.77 -14.96 -2.78
N ASP A 125 4.13 -14.19 -1.77
CA ASP A 125 5.29 -14.45 -0.92
C ASP A 125 5.10 -15.69 -0.04
N TYR A 126 3.85 -16.08 0.21
CA TYR A 126 3.47 -17.31 0.91
C TYR A 126 3.30 -18.52 0.00
N GLN A 127 3.17 -18.35 -1.32
CA GLN A 127 2.91 -19.42 -2.29
C GLN A 127 4.17 -20.12 -2.78
N ASN A 128 3.97 -21.25 -3.52
CA ASN A 128 5.01 -22.05 -4.16
C ASN A 128 6.05 -22.64 -3.21
N PHE A 129 5.53 -23.54 -2.39
CA PHE A 129 6.29 -24.39 -1.51
C PHE A 129 7.15 -25.43 -2.29
N PRO A 130 8.30 -25.96 -1.74
CA PRO A 130 8.34 -26.41 -0.36
C PRO A 130 8.71 -25.36 0.68
N GLU A 131 9.20 -24.24 0.33
CA GLU A 131 9.67 -23.29 1.32
C GLU A 131 9.01 -21.95 1.05
N SER A 132 8.16 -21.51 1.97
CA SER A 132 7.57 -20.19 1.90
C SER A 132 8.70 -19.16 1.71
N LYS A 133 8.53 -18.28 0.74
CA LYS A 133 9.51 -17.23 0.45
C LYS A 133 9.68 -16.26 1.62
N VAL A 134 8.72 -16.23 2.52
CA VAL A 134 8.73 -15.41 3.74
C VAL A 134 10.03 -15.56 4.54
N GLU A 135 10.47 -16.80 4.81
CA GLU A 135 11.71 -17.03 5.56
C GLU A 135 12.95 -16.60 4.77
N ALA A 136 12.91 -16.75 3.43
CA ALA A 136 13.98 -16.28 2.56
C ALA A 136 14.09 -14.74 2.55
N GLU A 137 12.96 -14.04 2.53
CA GLU A 137 12.91 -12.58 2.56
C GLU A 137 13.39 -12.04 3.91
N LEU A 138 12.92 -12.62 5.01
CA LEU A 138 13.40 -12.28 6.35
C LEU A 138 14.90 -12.54 6.52
N ALA A 139 15.41 -13.65 5.95
CA ALA A 139 16.83 -13.97 5.97
C ALA A 139 17.64 -13.01 5.11
N TYR A 140 17.15 -12.65 3.91
CA TYR A 140 17.81 -11.69 3.04
C TYR A 140 17.90 -10.30 3.71
N ALA A 141 16.81 -9.83 4.31
CA ALA A 141 16.80 -8.56 5.05
C ALA A 141 17.81 -8.52 6.22
N LYS A 142 18.05 -9.67 6.88
CA LYS A 142 19.02 -9.79 7.99
C LYS A 142 20.47 -9.75 7.56
N ASN A 143 20.80 -9.97 6.28
CA ASN A 143 22.19 -10.07 5.81
C ASN A 143 23.00 -8.76 6.01
N GLY A 144 22.36 -7.62 6.26
CA GLY A 144 23.02 -6.34 6.57
C GLY A 144 23.78 -5.68 5.40
N HIS A 145 23.73 -6.30 4.21
CA HIS A 145 24.37 -5.79 2.98
C HIS A 145 23.35 -5.42 1.91
N THR A 146 22.08 -5.28 2.30
CA THR A 146 20.98 -4.95 1.40
C THR A 146 20.21 -3.74 1.93
N ARG A 147 19.54 -3.03 1.02
CA ARG A 147 18.56 -1.98 1.36
C ARG A 147 17.18 -2.56 1.66
N PHE A 148 16.93 -3.83 1.28
CA PHE A 148 15.68 -4.51 1.57
C PHE A 148 15.50 -4.65 3.08
N THR A 149 14.44 -4.04 3.61
CA THR A 149 14.22 -3.89 5.04
C THR A 149 12.88 -4.51 5.43
N MET A 150 12.94 -5.65 6.07
CA MET A 150 11.77 -6.37 6.61
C MET A 150 12.20 -7.09 7.90
N PRO A 151 12.20 -6.38 9.05
CA PRO A 151 12.73 -6.93 10.30
C PRO A 151 11.89 -8.05 10.89
N ALA A 152 10.60 -8.10 10.55
CA ALA A 152 9.64 -9.11 10.99
C ALA A 152 8.46 -9.16 10.02
N ARG A 153 7.53 -10.13 10.20
CA ARG A 153 6.29 -10.24 9.42
C ARG A 153 5.38 -9.02 9.60
N TRP A 154 5.37 -8.44 10.80
CA TRP A 154 4.74 -7.17 11.11
C TRP A 154 5.66 -6.36 12.03
N TYR A 155 5.70 -5.06 11.80
CA TYR A 155 6.64 -4.16 12.50
C TYR A 155 6.20 -2.71 12.41
N THR A 156 6.86 -1.84 13.19
CA THR A 156 6.73 -0.40 13.08
C THR A 156 8.06 0.24 12.74
N PHE A 157 8.01 1.39 12.09
CA PHE A 157 9.14 2.27 11.92
C PHE A 157 8.71 3.73 11.88
N GLU A 158 9.61 4.61 12.20
CA GLU A 158 9.40 6.06 12.11
C GLU A 158 10.20 6.63 10.94
N PHE A 159 9.60 7.57 10.22
CA PHE A 159 10.20 8.16 9.02
C PHE A 159 10.04 9.70 9.00
N PRO A 160 11.06 10.47 8.54
CA PRO A 160 12.45 10.03 8.33
C PRO A 160 13.10 9.55 9.63
N ALA A 161 14.23 8.81 9.53
CA ALA A 161 14.90 8.27 10.72
C ALA A 161 15.40 9.35 11.69
N LYS A 162 15.67 10.56 11.18
CA LYS A 162 15.98 11.75 11.99
C LYS A 162 14.80 12.71 11.94
N ASN A 163 14.35 13.20 13.11
CA ASN A 163 13.19 14.08 13.23
C ASN A 163 11.94 13.49 12.59
N PRO A 164 11.44 12.35 13.04
CA PRO A 164 10.39 11.60 12.39
C PRO A 164 9.09 12.40 12.28
N LEU A 165 8.44 12.30 11.14
CA LEU A 165 7.20 12.96 10.80
C LEU A 165 6.03 11.99 10.69
N VAL A 166 6.31 10.72 10.42
CA VAL A 166 5.28 9.69 10.29
C VAL A 166 5.70 8.40 10.98
N THR A 167 4.75 7.77 11.67
CA THR A 167 4.87 6.40 12.16
C THR A 167 4.19 5.49 11.16
N PHE A 168 4.90 4.50 10.66
CA PHE A 168 4.36 3.41 9.86
C PHE A 168 4.10 2.18 10.73
N ILE A 169 2.95 1.55 10.53
CA ILE A 169 2.60 0.23 11.06
C ILE A 169 2.46 -0.71 9.88
N ALA A 170 3.41 -1.60 9.71
CA ALA A 170 3.44 -2.62 8.66
C ALA A 170 2.81 -3.90 9.19
N LEU A 171 1.82 -4.43 8.48
CA LEU A 171 1.04 -5.61 8.85
C LEU A 171 1.21 -6.73 7.82
N ASP A 172 1.15 -7.94 8.30
CA ASP A 172 0.98 -9.12 7.45
C ASP A 172 -0.51 -9.39 7.27
N SER A 173 -1.01 -9.08 6.09
CA SER A 173 -2.43 -9.23 5.75
C SER A 173 -2.81 -10.61 5.24
N ASN A 174 -1.87 -11.58 5.26
CA ASN A 174 -2.13 -12.98 4.92
C ASN A 174 -2.85 -13.69 6.07
N VAL A 175 -4.05 -13.22 6.37
CA VAL A 175 -4.86 -13.69 7.50
C VAL A 175 -5.56 -15.01 7.17
N PRO A 176 -5.61 -15.97 8.11
CA PRO A 176 -6.26 -17.25 7.87
C PRO A 176 -7.78 -17.09 7.79
N HIS A 177 -8.41 -17.83 6.88
CA HIS A 177 -9.86 -17.99 6.91
C HIS A 177 -10.31 -18.73 8.18
N ALA A 178 -11.50 -18.43 8.67
CA ALA A 178 -12.01 -18.96 9.94
C ALA A 178 -12.12 -20.50 9.97
N ASP A 179 -12.23 -21.13 8.81
CA ASP A 179 -12.29 -22.58 8.61
C ASP A 179 -10.93 -23.20 8.30
N GLY A 180 -9.86 -22.40 8.22
CA GLY A 180 -8.52 -22.85 7.86
C GLY A 180 -8.40 -23.33 6.40
N ILE A 181 -9.44 -23.12 5.59
CA ILE A 181 -9.46 -23.47 4.16
C ILE A 181 -9.51 -22.17 3.38
N THR A 182 -8.53 -21.97 2.53
CA THR A 182 -8.54 -20.88 1.59
C THR A 182 -9.06 -21.34 0.23
N SER A 183 -9.33 -20.39 -0.65
CA SER A 183 -9.93 -20.63 -1.98
C SER A 183 -9.13 -21.57 -2.88
N HIS A 184 -7.89 -21.93 -2.52
CA HIS A 184 -6.99 -22.78 -3.31
C HIS A 184 -6.50 -24.04 -2.57
N GLY A 185 -7.10 -24.36 -1.41
CA GLY A 185 -6.89 -25.64 -0.72
C GLY A 185 -5.52 -25.86 -0.04
N ARG A 186 -4.61 -24.91 -0.13
CA ARG A 186 -3.32 -24.87 0.56
C ARG A 186 -2.88 -23.43 0.71
N ASP A 187 -3.32 -22.75 1.75
CA ASP A 187 -2.83 -21.42 1.98
C ASP A 187 -1.79 -21.40 3.06
N PHE A 188 -0.73 -20.89 2.64
CA PHE A 188 0.32 -20.45 3.51
C PHE A 188 -0.07 -19.06 3.99
N THR A 189 -0.60 -19.00 5.18
CA THR A 189 -1.03 -17.76 5.84
C THR A 189 -0.39 -17.71 7.22
N LEU A 190 -0.65 -16.65 7.93
CA LEU A 190 -0.47 -16.64 9.38
C LEU A 190 -1.25 -17.79 10.01
N THR A 191 -0.73 -18.36 11.08
CA THR A 191 -1.54 -19.24 11.93
C THR A 191 -2.61 -18.43 12.64
N LEU A 192 -3.67 -19.10 13.13
CA LEU A 192 -4.71 -18.43 13.91
C LEU A 192 -4.15 -17.71 15.15
N ASP A 193 -3.12 -18.26 15.77
CA ASP A 193 -2.50 -17.65 16.95
C ASP A 193 -1.65 -16.44 16.57
N GLN A 194 -0.88 -16.51 15.48
CA GLN A 194 -0.17 -15.35 14.94
C GLN A 194 -1.12 -14.22 14.53
N HIS A 195 -2.27 -14.57 13.92
CA HIS A 195 -3.29 -13.59 13.58
C HIS A 195 -3.86 -12.88 14.80
N LYS A 196 -4.21 -13.63 15.86
CA LYS A 196 -4.65 -13.06 17.14
C LYS A 196 -3.57 -12.19 17.79
N GLU A 197 -2.33 -12.67 17.78
CA GLU A 197 -1.19 -11.90 18.29
C GLU A 197 -1.03 -10.59 17.53
N GLN A 198 -1.08 -10.62 16.20
CA GLN A 198 -0.96 -9.41 15.38
C GLN A 198 -2.09 -8.41 15.66
N ILE A 199 -3.35 -8.87 15.80
CA ILE A 199 -4.48 -7.98 16.14
C ILE A 199 -4.24 -7.31 17.51
N ALA A 200 -3.84 -8.08 18.52
CA ALA A 200 -3.55 -7.53 19.85
C ALA A 200 -2.37 -6.56 19.81
N TRP A 201 -1.32 -6.88 19.04
CA TRP A 201 -0.18 -6.02 18.81
C TRP A 201 -0.59 -4.73 18.08
N LEU A 202 -1.37 -4.83 16.99
CA LEU A 202 -1.88 -3.66 16.26
C LEU A 202 -2.66 -2.73 17.19
N GLU A 203 -3.59 -3.26 17.97
CA GLU A 203 -4.34 -2.43 18.93
C GLU A 203 -3.41 -1.78 19.96
N SER A 204 -2.39 -2.51 20.43
CA SER A 204 -1.36 -1.96 21.32
C SER A 204 -0.59 -0.81 20.68
N GLU A 205 -0.16 -0.96 19.42
CA GLU A 205 0.54 0.09 18.68
C GLU A 205 -0.33 1.33 18.46
N LEU A 206 -1.61 1.13 18.11
CA LEU A 206 -2.56 2.22 17.90
C LEU A 206 -2.88 3.00 19.20
N LYS A 207 -2.78 2.36 20.37
CA LYS A 207 -2.96 3.00 21.69
C LYS A 207 -1.79 3.86 22.12
N LYS A 208 -0.58 3.63 21.59
CA LYS A 208 0.60 4.37 22.03
C LYS A 208 0.48 5.87 21.72
N PRO A 209 0.88 6.75 22.63
CA PRO A 209 1.04 8.16 22.32
C PRO A 209 2.06 8.33 21.19
N ARG A 210 1.64 8.93 20.08
CA ARG A 210 2.53 9.19 18.95
C ARG A 210 3.32 10.47 19.15
N LYS A 211 4.60 10.42 18.79
CA LYS A 211 5.48 11.59 18.74
C LYS A 211 5.46 12.24 17.35
N THR A 212 5.04 11.48 16.34
CA THR A 212 4.95 11.92 14.94
C THR A 212 3.58 12.54 14.65
N PRO A 213 3.49 13.58 13.83
CA PRO A 213 2.20 14.17 13.43
C PRO A 213 1.32 13.21 12.62
N HIS A 214 1.93 12.25 11.91
CA HIS A 214 1.21 11.37 11.01
C HIS A 214 1.33 9.90 11.40
N LEU A 215 0.30 9.14 11.01
CA LEU A 215 0.25 7.69 11.11
C LEU A 215 -0.15 7.12 9.75
N VAL A 216 0.52 6.05 9.34
CA VAL A 216 0.18 5.26 8.16
C VAL A 216 0.19 3.79 8.55
N VAL A 217 -0.89 3.08 8.25
CA VAL A 217 -0.93 1.62 8.34
C VAL A 217 -0.78 1.05 6.93
N MET A 218 -0.03 -0.02 6.77
CA MET A 218 0.10 -0.70 5.49
C MET A 218 -0.01 -2.22 5.64
N GLY A 219 -0.65 -2.84 4.67
CA GLY A 219 -0.79 -4.28 4.51
C GLY A 219 -1.05 -4.58 3.04
N HIS A 220 -0.64 -5.77 2.57
CA HIS A 220 -0.74 -6.08 1.15
C HIS A 220 -2.19 -6.13 0.65
N HIS A 221 -3.06 -6.91 1.33
CA HIS A 221 -4.46 -6.99 0.93
C HIS A 221 -5.20 -5.70 1.28
N PRO A 222 -6.00 -5.15 0.35
CA PRO A 222 -6.85 -4.01 0.64
C PRO A 222 -7.98 -4.39 1.60
N VAL A 223 -8.37 -3.47 2.49
CA VAL A 223 -9.61 -3.63 3.27
C VAL A 223 -10.82 -3.49 2.35
N TYR A 224 -10.75 -2.50 1.46
CA TYR A 224 -11.75 -2.21 0.42
C TYR A 224 -11.05 -2.07 -0.93
N SER A 225 -11.65 -2.61 -1.99
CA SER A 225 -11.13 -2.52 -3.34
C SER A 225 -12.23 -2.50 -4.39
N ASP A 226 -12.02 -1.69 -5.42
CA ASP A 226 -12.82 -1.68 -6.65
C ASP A 226 -12.33 -2.72 -7.68
N GLY A 227 -11.21 -3.37 -7.40
CA GLY A 227 -10.60 -4.41 -8.23
C GLY A 227 -11.29 -5.77 -8.13
N PRO A 228 -10.75 -6.81 -8.78
CA PRO A 228 -11.41 -8.11 -8.91
C PRO A 228 -11.53 -8.90 -7.60
N HIS A 229 -10.65 -8.69 -6.65
CA HIS A 229 -10.71 -9.38 -5.35
C HIS A 229 -11.77 -8.76 -4.43
N GLY A 230 -12.06 -7.44 -4.60
CA GLY A 230 -13.11 -6.75 -3.86
C GLY A 230 -12.75 -6.55 -2.38
N ASP A 231 -13.78 -6.36 -1.57
CA ASP A 231 -13.63 -6.05 -0.15
C ASP A 231 -13.22 -7.29 0.65
N HIS A 232 -12.22 -7.14 1.50
CA HIS A 232 -11.67 -8.25 2.28
C HIS A 232 -12.43 -8.45 3.59
N SER A 233 -13.33 -9.43 3.64
CA SER A 233 -14.28 -9.62 4.75
C SER A 233 -13.62 -9.78 6.12
N ILE A 234 -12.45 -10.44 6.21
CA ILE A 234 -11.74 -10.63 7.47
C ILE A 234 -11.10 -9.32 7.94
N LEU A 235 -10.46 -8.56 7.04
CA LEU A 235 -9.87 -7.28 7.40
C LEU A 235 -10.94 -6.26 7.80
N ILE A 236 -12.10 -6.28 7.15
CA ILE A 236 -13.27 -5.47 7.54
C ILE A 236 -13.76 -5.86 8.94
N ARG A 237 -13.76 -7.15 9.27
CA ARG A 237 -14.18 -7.62 10.60
C ARG A 237 -13.18 -7.24 11.70
N ASP A 238 -11.87 -7.36 11.42
CA ASP A 238 -10.84 -7.36 12.45
C ASP A 238 -10.06 -6.05 12.52
N TRP A 239 -9.79 -5.38 11.39
CA TRP A 239 -8.97 -4.17 11.34
C TRP A 239 -9.78 -2.88 11.20
N ASP A 240 -10.84 -2.88 10.39
CA ASP A 240 -11.64 -1.66 10.18
C ASP A 240 -12.22 -1.07 11.49
N PRO A 241 -12.72 -1.87 12.45
CA PRO A 241 -13.14 -1.33 13.75
C PRO A 241 -12.01 -0.65 14.52
N LEU A 242 -10.77 -1.16 14.41
CA LEU A 242 -9.61 -0.54 15.03
C LEU A 242 -9.24 0.76 14.32
N PHE A 243 -9.30 0.79 12.99
CA PHE A 243 -9.04 2.00 12.22
C PHE A 243 -10.01 3.12 12.58
N ARG A 244 -11.30 2.82 12.71
CA ARG A 244 -12.32 3.76 13.17
C ARG A 244 -12.09 4.21 14.61
N LYS A 245 -11.85 3.27 15.52
CA LYS A 245 -11.67 3.53 16.95
C LYS A 245 -10.48 4.46 17.24
N TYR A 246 -9.38 4.26 16.50
CA TYR A 246 -8.14 4.99 16.72
C TYR A 246 -7.88 6.09 15.67
N ASN A 247 -8.88 6.41 14.84
CA ASN A 247 -8.80 7.43 13.79
C ASN A 247 -7.55 7.25 12.92
N VAL A 248 -7.32 6.03 12.39
CA VAL A 248 -6.22 5.77 11.46
C VAL A 248 -6.44 6.57 10.18
N PRO A 249 -5.53 7.50 9.82
CA PRO A 249 -5.80 8.40 8.69
C PRO A 249 -5.54 7.77 7.32
N PHE A 250 -4.64 6.78 7.22
CA PHE A 250 -4.24 6.16 5.96
C PHE A 250 -4.05 4.66 6.09
N TYR A 251 -4.51 3.94 5.07
CA TYR A 251 -4.17 2.55 4.83
C TYR A 251 -3.63 2.38 3.41
N LEU A 252 -2.40 1.84 3.28
CA LEU A 252 -1.74 1.58 2.00
C LEU A 252 -1.79 0.09 1.70
N ALA A 253 -2.08 -0.26 0.44
CA ALA A 253 -2.18 -1.65 -0.01
C ALA A 253 -1.66 -1.85 -1.44
N GLY A 254 -1.50 -3.11 -1.83
CA GLY A 254 -1.29 -3.63 -3.19
C GLY A 254 -2.40 -4.60 -3.56
N HIS A 255 -2.03 -5.82 -4.02
CA HIS A 255 -2.87 -6.99 -4.27
C HIS A 255 -3.78 -6.90 -5.50
N ASP A 256 -4.59 -5.88 -5.63
CA ASP A 256 -5.26 -5.60 -6.88
C ASP A 256 -4.30 -4.84 -7.79
N HIS A 257 -4.02 -5.43 -8.97
CA HIS A 257 -3.02 -4.92 -9.90
C HIS A 257 -3.57 -3.71 -10.67
N ASP A 258 -3.71 -2.63 -9.95
CA ASP A 258 -4.24 -1.35 -10.39
C ASP A 258 -3.80 -0.23 -9.42
N LEU A 259 -4.30 0.99 -9.62
CA LEU A 259 -4.08 2.11 -8.73
C LEU A 259 -5.43 2.66 -8.27
N GLN A 260 -5.65 2.81 -6.95
CA GLN A 260 -6.93 3.26 -6.41
C GLN A 260 -6.75 4.24 -5.24
N HIS A 261 -7.72 5.15 -5.11
CA HIS A 261 -7.95 5.96 -3.92
C HIS A 261 -9.43 5.91 -3.56
N LEU A 262 -9.75 5.29 -2.43
CA LEU A 262 -11.13 5.13 -1.95
C LEU A 262 -11.34 5.96 -0.68
N GLU A 263 -12.49 6.63 -0.63
CA GLU A 263 -12.94 7.43 0.52
C GLU A 263 -14.37 7.07 0.87
N PHE A 264 -14.67 6.90 2.15
CA PHE A 264 -16.01 6.59 2.61
C PHE A 264 -16.49 7.65 3.60
N GLU A 265 -17.72 8.11 3.43
CA GLU A 265 -18.32 9.14 4.31
C GLU A 265 -18.27 8.70 5.78
N GLY A 266 -17.74 9.59 6.63
CA GLY A 266 -17.61 9.33 8.07
C GLY A 266 -16.53 8.31 8.43
N HIS A 267 -15.74 7.83 7.47
CA HIS A 267 -14.58 6.99 7.75
C HIS A 267 -13.33 7.86 7.91
N PRO A 268 -12.52 7.67 8.97
CA PRO A 268 -11.31 8.47 9.16
C PRO A 268 -10.19 8.12 8.18
N THR A 269 -10.23 6.91 7.59
CA THR A 269 -9.14 6.35 6.79
C THR A 269 -9.35 6.59 5.30
N SER A 270 -8.34 7.16 4.65
CA SER A 270 -8.16 7.10 3.19
C SER A 270 -7.51 5.77 2.82
N PHE A 271 -8.11 5.02 1.91
CA PHE A 271 -7.60 3.74 1.41
C PHE A 271 -6.92 3.98 0.07
N PHE A 272 -5.65 3.60 -0.02
CA PHE A 272 -4.81 3.90 -1.16
C PHE A 272 -4.09 2.63 -1.63
N LEU A 273 -4.34 2.21 -2.88
CA LEU A 273 -3.79 1.01 -3.47
C LEU A 273 -2.77 1.37 -4.54
N SER A 274 -1.61 0.74 -4.48
CA SER A 274 -0.52 0.92 -5.45
C SER A 274 0.00 -0.45 -5.91
N GLY A 275 -0.89 -1.25 -6.54
CA GLY A 275 -0.62 -2.61 -7.01
C GLY A 275 -0.21 -2.71 -8.49
N GLY A 276 -0.02 -1.58 -9.17
CA GLY A 276 0.38 -1.54 -10.59
C GLY A 276 1.88 -1.74 -10.83
N GLY A 277 2.64 -2.36 -9.91
CA GLY A 277 4.11 -2.36 -9.90
C GLY A 277 4.80 -3.29 -10.91
N GLY A 278 4.06 -4.21 -11.56
CA GLY A 278 4.69 -5.06 -12.58
C GLY A 278 3.95 -6.32 -12.97
N ALA A 279 3.12 -6.88 -12.11
CA ALA A 279 2.31 -8.05 -12.44
C ALA A 279 1.14 -7.70 -13.38
N ASP A 280 0.53 -8.71 -13.99
CA ASP A 280 -0.55 -8.54 -14.97
C ASP A 280 -1.72 -7.73 -14.41
N LEU A 281 -2.10 -6.67 -15.11
CA LEU A 281 -3.13 -5.73 -14.66
C LEU A 281 -4.54 -6.35 -14.66
N TYR A 282 -5.33 -6.01 -13.64
CA TYR A 282 -6.70 -6.48 -13.48
C TYR A 282 -7.75 -5.45 -13.95
N ASN A 283 -8.92 -5.95 -14.36
CA ASN A 283 -10.04 -5.07 -14.66
C ASN A 283 -10.79 -4.71 -13.37
N LEU A 284 -11.19 -3.46 -13.25
CA LEU A 284 -12.03 -3.01 -12.16
C LEU A 284 -13.42 -3.68 -12.22
N LYS A 285 -13.94 -4.09 -11.07
CA LYS A 285 -15.32 -4.59 -10.91
C LYS A 285 -16.32 -3.49 -10.59
N ILE A 286 -15.87 -2.47 -9.88
CA ILE A 286 -16.66 -1.30 -9.52
C ILE A 286 -16.18 -0.15 -10.38
N GLN A 287 -17.12 0.60 -10.95
CA GLN A 287 -16.78 1.73 -11.79
C GLN A 287 -16.07 2.82 -10.98
N PRO A 288 -15.04 3.45 -11.53
CA PRO A 288 -14.38 4.59 -10.90
C PRO A 288 -15.39 5.65 -10.43
N SER A 289 -15.08 6.37 -9.37
CA SER A 289 -15.92 7.39 -8.75
C SER A 289 -17.17 6.93 -7.99
N GLN A 290 -17.44 5.63 -7.90
CA GLN A 290 -18.55 5.14 -7.06
C GLN A 290 -18.18 5.05 -5.57
N ARG A 291 -16.91 4.79 -5.26
CA ARG A 291 -16.43 4.56 -3.89
C ARG A 291 -15.23 5.43 -3.52
N GLY A 292 -14.80 6.28 -4.42
CA GLY A 292 -13.67 7.15 -4.17
C GLY A 292 -13.36 8.04 -5.37
N PRO A 293 -12.39 8.92 -5.22
CA PRO A 293 -12.03 9.88 -6.26
C PRO A 293 -11.27 9.26 -7.44
N PHE A 294 -10.67 8.06 -7.28
CA PHE A 294 -9.82 7.49 -8.33
C PHE A 294 -9.71 5.96 -8.26
N ALA A 295 -9.81 5.32 -9.42
CA ALA A 295 -9.41 3.93 -9.65
C ALA A 295 -9.09 3.75 -11.13
N GLU A 296 -7.93 3.14 -11.46
CA GLU A 296 -7.51 2.93 -12.84
C GLU A 296 -6.67 1.67 -13.00
N LYS A 297 -6.97 0.88 -14.05
CA LYS A 297 -6.17 -0.27 -14.48
C LYS A 297 -4.97 0.22 -15.27
N ILE A 298 -3.84 0.42 -14.62
CA ILE A 298 -2.63 0.95 -15.24
C ILE A 298 -1.37 0.50 -14.50
N TYR A 299 -0.29 0.29 -15.24
CA TYR A 299 1.04 0.17 -14.65
C TYR A 299 1.51 1.52 -14.11
N GLY A 300 2.01 1.51 -12.88
CA GLY A 300 2.47 2.74 -12.26
C GLY A 300 3.03 2.52 -10.86
N PHE A 301 3.34 3.64 -10.24
CA PHE A 301 3.88 3.71 -8.90
C PHE A 301 3.26 4.91 -8.17
N SER A 302 3.59 5.02 -6.89
CA SER A 302 3.05 6.13 -6.12
C SER A 302 4.15 6.87 -5.37
N GLN A 303 3.91 8.16 -5.10
CA GLN A 303 4.76 9.02 -4.29
C GLN A 303 4.02 9.44 -3.03
N LEU A 304 4.73 9.41 -1.90
CA LEU A 304 4.29 9.99 -0.65
C LEU A 304 5.28 11.07 -0.24
N SER A 305 4.81 12.31 -0.23
CA SER A 305 5.54 13.47 0.31
C SER A 305 5.06 13.77 1.73
N VAL A 306 5.99 13.89 2.66
CA VAL A 306 5.72 14.03 4.08
C VAL A 306 6.23 15.37 4.60
N THR A 307 5.34 16.21 5.13
CA THR A 307 5.67 17.40 5.91
C THR A 307 5.02 17.33 7.29
N LYS A 308 5.29 18.28 8.17
CA LYS A 308 4.58 18.34 9.48
C LYS A 308 3.10 18.62 9.30
N GLU A 309 2.74 19.38 8.28
CA GLU A 309 1.40 19.90 8.05
C GLU A 309 0.50 18.91 7.32
N LYS A 310 1.08 18.06 6.47
CA LYS A 310 0.30 17.13 5.65
C LYS A 310 1.11 15.97 5.09
N LEU A 311 0.43 14.89 4.79
CA LEU A 311 0.86 13.88 3.83
C LEU A 311 0.25 14.18 2.47
N THR A 312 1.03 14.03 1.41
CA THR A 312 0.57 14.17 0.02
C THR A 312 0.86 12.88 -0.71
N LEU A 313 -0.17 12.22 -1.21
CA LEU A 313 -0.09 11.00 -1.99
C LEU A 313 -0.39 11.29 -3.45
N ARG A 314 0.36 10.66 -4.35
CA ARG A 314 0.20 10.79 -5.82
C ARG A 314 0.32 9.42 -6.47
N HIS A 315 -0.60 9.12 -7.38
CA HIS A 315 -0.44 8.05 -8.36
C HIS A 315 0.19 8.58 -9.63
N LEU A 316 1.18 7.85 -10.13
CA LEU A 316 1.88 8.15 -11.37
C LEU A 316 1.86 6.90 -12.25
N ASP A 317 1.74 7.09 -13.57
CA ASP A 317 1.90 5.99 -14.51
C ASP A 317 3.38 5.57 -14.65
N SER A 318 3.63 4.54 -15.47
CA SER A 318 4.99 4.04 -15.74
C SER A 318 5.89 5.04 -16.48
N ASP A 319 5.36 6.15 -17.00
CA ASP A 319 6.14 7.24 -17.59
C ASP A 319 6.40 8.38 -16.58
N GLY A 320 5.85 8.29 -15.37
CA GLY A 320 5.99 9.31 -14.33
C GLY A 320 4.99 10.45 -14.45
N LYS A 321 3.94 10.31 -15.27
CA LYS A 321 2.88 11.29 -15.41
C LYS A 321 1.92 11.18 -14.23
N LEU A 322 1.55 12.32 -13.64
CA LEU A 322 0.54 12.39 -12.59
C LEU A 322 -0.84 11.95 -13.11
N LEU A 323 -1.42 10.97 -12.45
CA LEU A 323 -2.77 10.47 -12.71
C LEU A 323 -3.76 11.04 -11.71
N HIS A 324 -3.39 11.00 -10.43
CA HIS A 324 -4.23 11.43 -9.32
C HIS A 324 -3.37 11.88 -8.14
N GLY A 325 -3.86 12.83 -7.35
CA GLY A 325 -3.18 13.24 -6.14
C GLY A 325 -4.14 13.80 -5.10
N PHE A 326 -3.77 13.64 -3.85
CA PHE A 326 -4.47 14.27 -2.73
C PHE A 326 -3.53 14.54 -1.57
N SER A 327 -3.96 15.38 -0.66
CA SER A 327 -3.27 15.60 0.61
C SER A 327 -4.24 15.51 1.77
N LYS A 328 -3.72 15.08 2.94
CA LYS A 328 -4.49 14.99 4.18
C LYS A 328 -3.67 15.54 5.34
N THR A 329 -4.27 16.41 6.14
CA THR A 329 -3.63 16.97 7.35
C THR A 329 -3.76 16.01 8.53
N PRO A 330 -2.97 16.17 9.62
CA PRO A 330 -3.16 15.40 10.85
C PRO A 330 -4.56 15.49 11.46
N GLN A 331 -5.29 16.56 11.17
CA GLN A 331 -6.67 16.77 11.61
C GLN A 331 -7.71 16.11 10.70
N GLY A 332 -7.27 15.42 9.64
CA GLY A 332 -8.13 14.70 8.71
C GLY A 332 -8.70 15.54 7.56
N GLN A 333 -8.24 16.79 7.38
CA GLN A 333 -8.68 17.60 6.25
C GLN A 333 -8.08 17.06 4.95
N LEU A 334 -8.95 16.59 4.06
CA LEU A 334 -8.61 16.05 2.75
C LEU A 334 -8.70 17.15 1.69
N THR A 335 -7.76 17.14 0.74
CA THR A 335 -7.76 18.01 -0.45
C THR A 335 -7.32 17.21 -1.67
N ILE A 336 -8.17 17.12 -2.68
CA ILE A 336 -7.83 16.52 -3.98
C ILE A 336 -6.99 17.51 -4.78
N LEU A 337 -5.93 17.03 -5.44
CA LEU A 337 -4.95 17.87 -6.14
C LEU A 337 -5.07 17.82 -7.68
N GLY A 338 -5.98 17.03 -8.20
CA GLY A 338 -6.17 16.81 -9.63
C GLY A 338 -5.94 15.37 -10.05
#